data_dc7de1b65d4db287bb32ac844005fbf1
#
_entry.id   dc7de1b65d4db287bb32ac844005fbf1
#
_cell.length_a   1.000
_cell.length_b   1.000
_cell.length_c   1.000
_cell.angle_alpha   90.00
_cell.angle_beta   90.00
_cell.angle_gamma   90.00
#
_symmetry.space_group_name_H-M   'P 1'
#
loop_
_entity.id
_entity.type
_entity.pdbx_description
1 polymer ?
#
loop_
_entity_poly.entity_id
_entity_poly.type
_entity_poly.pdbx_seq_one_letter_code
_entity_poly.pdbx_strand_id
1 'polypeptide(L)'
;MPPVQLSLKGRALRLLSGREHSRTELERKLAKFEEEPGTLKSALDQLQAKGFISEQRVIESVLHRRAAKLGTARLKHELQGKGLD
;
A
#
# COMPACT_ATOMS: atom_id res chain seq x y z
N MET A 1 2.12 -0.24 -31.00
CA MET A 1 1.11 -0.65 -30.00
C MET A 1 0.70 0.54 -29.17
N PRO A 2 -0.59 0.75 -29.00
CA PRO A 2 -1.02 1.82 -28.12
C PRO A 2 -0.53 1.53 -26.70
N PRO A 3 -0.18 2.56 -25.94
CA PRO A 3 0.21 2.35 -24.55
C PRO A 3 -0.95 1.76 -23.77
N VAL A 4 -0.67 0.70 -23.05
CA VAL A 4 -1.67 0.08 -22.20
C VAL A 4 -1.80 0.89 -20.92
N GLN A 5 -2.97 1.47 -20.69
CA GLN A 5 -3.23 2.12 -19.43
C GLN A 5 -3.55 1.06 -18.39
N LEU A 6 -2.77 1.04 -17.33
CA LEU A 6 -3.02 0.12 -16.24
C LEU A 6 -4.28 0.55 -15.48
N SER A 7 -5.13 -0.41 -15.14
CA SER A 7 -6.25 -0.17 -14.24
C SER A 7 -5.70 0.22 -12.85
N LEU A 8 -6.57 0.75 -11.99
CA LEU A 8 -6.17 1.04 -10.60
C LEU A 8 -5.64 -0.22 -9.93
N LYS A 9 -6.31 -1.35 -10.15
CA LYS A 9 -5.88 -2.64 -9.63
C LYS A 9 -4.50 -3.03 -10.16
N GLY A 10 -4.27 -2.86 -11.45
CA GLY A 10 -2.97 -3.14 -12.06
C GLY A 10 -1.86 -2.25 -11.53
N ARG A 11 -2.15 -0.96 -11.33
CA ARG A 11 -1.19 -0.02 -10.73
C ARG A 11 -0.84 -0.41 -9.30
N ALA A 12 -1.85 -0.80 -8.52
CA ALA A 12 -1.64 -1.24 -7.14
C ALA A 12 -0.79 -2.51 -7.09
N LEU A 13 -1.08 -3.49 -7.95
CA LEU A 13 -0.29 -4.72 -8.03
C LEU A 13 1.16 -4.43 -8.40
N ARG A 14 1.38 -3.48 -9.28
CA ARG A 14 2.73 -3.08 -9.68
C ARG A 14 3.52 -2.51 -8.49
N LEU A 15 2.87 -1.66 -7.70
CA LEU A 15 3.49 -1.12 -6.50
C LEU A 15 3.78 -2.22 -5.49
N LEU A 16 2.83 -3.12 -5.29
CA LEU A 16 2.96 -4.24 -4.35
C LEU A 16 4.05 -5.23 -4.77
N SER A 17 4.33 -5.35 -6.05
CA SER A 17 5.41 -6.22 -6.52
C SER A 17 6.80 -5.70 -6.14
N GLY A 18 6.93 -4.40 -5.92
CA GLY A 18 8.19 -3.80 -5.49
C GLY A 18 8.44 -3.91 -4.00
N ARG A 19 7.40 -3.73 -3.19
CA ARG A 19 7.46 -3.88 -1.74
C ARG A 19 6.04 -3.90 -1.18
N GLU A 20 5.92 -4.27 0.09
CA GLU A 20 4.63 -4.20 0.77
C GLU A 20 4.19 -2.74 0.90
N HIS A 21 2.89 -2.50 0.70
CA HIS A 21 2.27 -1.19 0.85
C HIS A 21 1.05 -1.33 1.73
N SER A 22 0.82 -0.34 2.60
CA SER A 22 -0.44 -0.26 3.34
C SER A 22 -1.53 0.24 2.40
N ARG A 23 -2.78 -0.03 2.76
CA ARG A 23 -3.92 0.48 2.00
C ARG A 23 -3.88 2.01 1.90
N THR A 24 -3.54 2.68 2.99
CA THR A 24 -3.44 4.15 3.01
C THR A 24 -2.39 4.66 2.04
N GLU A 25 -1.23 3.99 1.97
CA GLU A 25 -0.20 4.34 1.01
C GLU A 25 -0.70 4.22 -0.42
N LEU A 26 -1.40 3.12 -0.73
CA LEU A 26 -1.94 2.89 -2.06
C LEU A 26 -3.00 3.94 -2.41
N GLU A 27 -3.85 4.30 -1.46
CA GLU A 27 -4.84 5.35 -1.66
C GLU A 27 -4.18 6.67 -2.02
N ARG A 28 -3.14 7.05 -1.30
CA ARG A 28 -2.41 8.30 -1.57
C ARG A 28 -1.74 8.28 -2.93
N LYS A 29 -1.08 7.19 -3.27
CA LYS A 29 -0.32 7.08 -4.51
C LYS A 29 -1.22 6.98 -5.74
N LEU A 30 -2.39 6.38 -5.59
CA LEU A 30 -3.28 6.10 -6.71
C LEU A 30 -4.44 7.09 -6.84
N ALA A 31 -4.63 7.97 -5.87
CA ALA A 31 -5.74 8.92 -5.89
C ALA A 31 -5.79 9.73 -7.18
N LYS A 32 -4.65 10.14 -7.69
CA LYS A 32 -4.57 10.93 -8.92
C LYS A 32 -5.00 10.16 -10.18
N PHE A 33 -5.05 8.85 -10.09
CA PHE A 33 -5.46 8.01 -11.22
C PHE A 33 -6.93 7.60 -11.15
N GLU A 34 -7.62 7.96 -10.07
CA GLU A 34 -9.04 7.66 -9.93
C GLU A 34 -9.86 8.59 -10.82
N GLU A 35 -10.56 8.02 -11.78
CA GLU A 35 -11.39 8.80 -12.70
C GLU A 35 -12.82 8.94 -12.21
N GLU A 36 -13.35 7.88 -11.59
CA GLU A 36 -14.70 7.88 -11.05
C GLU A 36 -14.67 7.67 -9.55
N PRO A 37 -15.47 8.40 -8.77
CA PRO A 37 -15.51 8.23 -7.31
C PRO A 37 -15.84 6.79 -6.92
N GLY A 38 -15.10 6.25 -5.98
CA GLY A 38 -15.31 4.90 -5.45
C GLY A 38 -14.60 3.78 -6.20
N THR A 39 -14.06 4.03 -7.37
CA THR A 39 -13.35 2.99 -8.13
C THR A 39 -12.06 2.54 -7.43
N LEU A 40 -11.34 3.47 -6.83
CA LEU A 40 -10.13 3.15 -6.08
C LEU A 40 -10.45 2.30 -4.86
N LYS A 41 -11.47 2.67 -4.10
CA LYS A 41 -11.90 1.90 -2.94
C LYS A 41 -12.27 0.48 -3.35
N SER A 42 -13.05 0.33 -4.41
CA SER A 42 -13.45 -0.98 -4.92
C SER A 42 -12.25 -1.83 -5.31
N ALA A 43 -11.29 -1.24 -6.03
CA ALA A 43 -10.07 -1.96 -6.43
C ALA A 43 -9.28 -2.44 -5.23
N LEU A 44 -9.08 -1.56 -4.23
CA LEU A 44 -8.33 -1.91 -3.03
C LEU A 44 -9.07 -2.94 -2.17
N ASP A 45 -10.39 -2.85 -2.08
CA ASP A 45 -11.20 -3.85 -1.38
C ASP A 45 -10.99 -5.25 -1.98
N GLN A 46 -10.98 -5.35 -3.30
CA GLN A 46 -10.77 -6.61 -3.99
C GLN A 46 -9.38 -7.17 -3.75
N LEU A 47 -8.36 -6.31 -3.80
CA LEU A 47 -6.99 -6.74 -3.56
C LEU A 47 -6.77 -7.16 -2.11
N GLN A 48 -7.39 -6.46 -1.18
CA GLN A 48 -7.30 -6.82 0.23
C GLN A 48 -7.98 -8.15 0.50
N ALA A 49 -9.14 -8.38 -0.10
CA ALA A 49 -9.86 -9.65 0.03
C ALA A 49 -9.06 -10.84 -0.51
N LYS A 50 -8.24 -10.61 -1.53
CA LYS A 50 -7.40 -11.65 -2.13
C LYS A 50 -6.05 -11.81 -1.42
N GLY A 51 -5.77 -11.01 -0.40
CA GLY A 51 -4.52 -11.09 0.36
C GLY A 51 -3.35 -10.35 -0.24
N PHE A 52 -3.53 -9.53 -1.26
CA PHE A 52 -2.46 -8.72 -1.83
C PHE A 52 -2.11 -7.53 -0.96
N ILE A 53 -3.05 -7.04 -0.15
CA ILE A 53 -2.83 -5.97 0.82
C ILE A 53 -2.99 -6.57 2.21
N SER A 54 -1.97 -6.42 3.04
CA SER A 54 -2.00 -6.93 4.41
C SER A 54 -1.26 -5.96 5.32
N GLU A 55 -1.98 -5.36 6.26
CA GLU A 55 -1.37 -4.47 7.25
C GLU A 55 -0.33 -5.21 8.08
N GLN A 56 -0.61 -6.47 8.42
CA GLN A 56 0.33 -7.27 9.18
C GLN A 56 1.65 -7.45 8.45
N ARG A 57 1.62 -7.77 7.16
CA ARG A 57 2.85 -7.90 6.37
C ARG A 57 3.59 -6.58 6.25
N VAL A 58 2.87 -5.46 6.14
CA VAL A 58 3.49 -4.14 6.12
C VAL A 58 4.21 -3.87 7.43
N ILE A 59 3.55 -4.13 8.56
CA ILE A 59 4.14 -3.96 9.88
C ILE A 59 5.39 -4.82 10.02
N GLU A 60 5.31 -6.09 9.66
CA GLU A 60 6.45 -7.01 9.73
C GLU A 60 7.60 -6.53 8.85
N SER A 61 7.31 -6.03 7.67
CA SER A 61 8.33 -5.50 6.76
C SER A 61 9.05 -4.30 7.36
N VAL A 62 8.31 -3.36 7.95
CA VAL A 62 8.90 -2.18 8.59
C VAL A 62 9.74 -2.60 9.80
N LEU A 63 9.21 -3.47 10.65
CA LEU A 63 9.93 -3.96 11.83
C LEU A 63 11.22 -4.68 11.43
N HIS A 64 11.16 -5.53 10.43
CA HIS A 64 12.32 -6.28 9.97
C HIS A 64 13.43 -5.36 9.46
N ARG A 65 13.07 -4.33 8.70
CA ARG A 65 14.05 -3.40 8.13
C ARG A 65 14.65 -2.44 9.14
N ARG A 66 13.88 -2.05 10.15
CA ARG A 66 14.22 -0.95 11.04
C ARG A 66 14.61 -1.36 12.45
N ALA A 67 14.20 -2.55 12.88
CA ALA A 67 14.36 -2.97 14.28
C ALA A 67 15.81 -2.89 14.77
N ALA A 68 16.78 -3.17 13.91
CA ALA A 68 18.20 -3.13 14.29
C ALA A 68 18.78 -1.70 14.33
N LYS A 69 18.11 -0.73 13.72
CA LYS A 69 18.66 0.62 13.54
C LYS A 69 17.91 1.69 14.31
N LEU A 70 16.64 1.51 14.57
CA LEU A 70 15.77 2.52 15.16
C LEU A 70 15.19 2.02 16.47
N GLY A 71 15.01 2.94 17.42
CA GLY A 71 14.30 2.63 18.65
C GLY A 71 12.81 2.43 18.41
N THR A 72 12.15 1.82 19.40
CA THR A 72 10.73 1.51 19.31
C THR A 72 9.86 2.74 19.00
N ALA A 73 10.19 3.89 19.60
CA ALA A 73 9.44 5.12 19.37
C ALA A 73 9.45 5.54 17.90
N ARG A 74 10.60 5.39 17.24
CA ARG A 74 10.73 5.74 15.82
C ARG A 74 9.98 4.78 14.93
N LEU A 75 9.99 3.49 15.27
CA LEU A 75 9.21 2.50 14.53
C LEU A 75 7.72 2.80 14.63
N LYS A 76 7.25 3.13 15.82
CA LYS A 76 5.85 3.47 16.03
C LYS A 76 5.47 4.69 15.20
N HIS A 77 6.30 5.71 15.20
CA HIS A 77 6.07 6.93 14.43
C HIS A 77 6.02 6.64 12.93
N GLU A 78 6.92 5.79 12.43
CA GLU A 78 6.93 5.42 11.02
C GLU A 78 5.67 4.67 10.62
N LEU A 79 5.19 3.76 11.46
CA LEU A 79 3.95 3.03 11.20
C LEU A 79 2.75 3.97 11.15
N GLN A 80 2.69 4.95 12.04
CA GLN A 80 1.64 5.95 12.02
C GLN A 80 1.66 6.77 10.73
N GLY A 81 2.85 7.09 10.24
CA GLY A 81 3.02 7.78 8.96
C GLY A 81 2.50 6.99 7.77
N LYS A 82 2.44 5.66 7.90
CA LYS A 82 1.89 4.77 6.88
C LYS A 82 0.39 4.52 7.05
N GLY A 83 -0.25 5.13 8.04
CA GLY A 83 -1.66 4.94 8.33
C GLY A 83 -1.95 3.68 9.13
N LEU A 84 -0.97 3.16 9.85
CA LEU A 84 -1.10 1.99 10.71
C LEU A 84 -0.96 2.41 12.17
N ASP A 85 -1.74 1.79 13.02
CA ASP A 85 -1.69 2.05 14.47
C ASP A 85 -0.56 1.32 15.17
#